data_47752a0067123ca07b7b869f2c6b8363
#
_entry.id   47752a0067123ca07b7b869f2c6b8363
#
_cell.length_a   1.000
_cell.length_b   1.000
_cell.length_c   1.000
_cell.angle_alpha   90.00
_cell.angle_beta   90.00
_cell.angle_gamma   90.00
#
_symmetry.space_group_name_H-M   'P 1'
#
loop_
_entity.id
_entity.type
_entity.pdbx_description
1 polymer ?
#
loop_
_entity_poly.entity_id
_entity_poly.type
_entity_poly.pdbx_seq_one_letter_code
_entity_poly.pdbx_strand_id
1 'polypeptide(L)'
;MSPRFSISPEGEQFALPTPDEYAAEFARLERIVAEQRASGKEIVVVVGVGFVGAVMAAVIADSRDKKTGKHNKFVIGMQRPSPRSFWKIPLLNRGLSPVKAEDPEVDELIGRCVKEVKTLIATYTPEVMKLADVVVVDVQCDYLKEDLGNLRTGKADMAALEKSMGTIGEMIPPNCLVLIETTVAPGTTEYVAYPILKREFQKRGISSDPLLAHSFERVMPGRQYV
;
A
#
# COMPACT_ATOMS: atom_id res chain seq x y z
N MET A 1 -17.12 -13.29 -19.42
CA MET A 1 -16.97 -13.48 -17.97
C MET A 1 -15.53 -13.11 -17.61
N SER A 2 -15.30 -12.24 -16.63
CA SER A 2 -13.94 -11.95 -16.14
C SER A 2 -13.33 -13.22 -15.57
N PRO A 3 -12.01 -13.44 -15.76
CA PRO A 3 -11.34 -14.60 -15.20
C PRO A 3 -11.52 -14.63 -13.67
N ARG A 4 -11.89 -15.77 -13.14
CA ARG A 4 -12.10 -15.97 -11.69
C ARG A 4 -10.79 -16.22 -10.93
N PHE A 5 -9.65 -16.20 -11.63
CA PHE A 5 -8.34 -16.53 -11.07
C PHE A 5 -7.32 -15.43 -11.39
N SER A 6 -6.38 -15.28 -10.50
CA SER A 6 -5.14 -14.56 -10.69
C SER A 6 -3.99 -15.55 -10.76
N ILE A 7 -3.08 -15.38 -11.70
CA ILE A 7 -1.99 -16.34 -11.95
C ILE A 7 -0.67 -15.64 -11.66
N SER A 8 0.18 -16.25 -10.82
CA SER A 8 1.52 -15.75 -10.57
C SER A 8 2.44 -15.94 -11.78
N PRO A 9 3.58 -15.24 -11.83
CA PRO A 9 4.57 -15.45 -12.89
C PRO A 9 5.07 -16.90 -13.01
N GLU A 10 5.05 -17.65 -11.90
CA GLU A 10 5.43 -19.05 -11.82
C GLU A 10 4.28 -20.02 -12.22
N GLY A 11 3.10 -19.49 -12.55
CA GLY A 11 1.94 -20.26 -13.01
C GLY A 11 1.01 -20.73 -11.90
N GLU A 12 1.25 -20.36 -10.62
CA GLU A 12 0.33 -20.69 -9.54
C GLU A 12 -0.98 -19.90 -9.65
N GLN A 13 -2.13 -20.58 -9.51
CA GLN A 13 -3.44 -19.98 -9.65
C GLN A 13 -4.09 -19.70 -8.30
N PHE A 14 -4.65 -18.50 -8.16
CA PHE A 14 -5.34 -18.04 -6.96
C PHE A 14 -6.76 -17.59 -7.33
N ALA A 15 -7.77 -18.16 -6.69
CA ALA A 15 -9.15 -17.74 -6.86
C ALA A 15 -9.31 -16.29 -6.37
N LEU A 16 -10.00 -15.45 -7.15
CA LEU A 16 -10.35 -14.11 -6.71
C LEU A 16 -11.38 -14.17 -5.58
N PRO A 17 -11.28 -13.27 -4.59
CA PRO A 17 -12.23 -13.25 -3.47
C PRO A 17 -13.63 -12.92 -3.97
N THR A 18 -14.60 -13.58 -3.37
CA THR A 18 -16.02 -13.31 -3.56
C THR A 18 -16.48 -12.17 -2.67
N PRO A 19 -17.60 -11.50 -2.97
CA PRO A 19 -18.13 -10.43 -2.12
C PRO A 19 -18.32 -10.84 -0.65
N ASP A 20 -18.72 -12.07 -0.39
CA ASP A 20 -19.00 -12.58 0.95
C ASP A 20 -17.72 -12.75 1.80
N GLU A 21 -16.57 -12.92 1.15
CA GLU A 21 -15.28 -13.10 1.84
C GLU A 21 -14.73 -11.77 2.39
N TYR A 22 -15.18 -10.60 1.89
CA TYR A 22 -14.68 -9.30 2.36
C TYR A 22 -15.02 -9.03 3.83
N ALA A 23 -16.24 -9.33 4.26
CA ALA A 23 -16.67 -9.13 5.63
C ALA A 23 -15.88 -10.03 6.62
N ALA A 24 -15.66 -11.29 6.24
CA ALA A 24 -14.87 -12.23 7.04
C ALA A 24 -13.40 -11.80 7.14
N GLU A 25 -12.81 -11.33 6.03
CA GLU A 25 -11.45 -10.81 6.01
C GLU A 25 -11.31 -9.56 6.87
N PHE A 26 -12.26 -8.61 6.79
CA PHE A 26 -12.22 -7.41 7.61
C PHE A 26 -12.32 -7.76 9.11
N ALA A 27 -13.24 -8.63 9.51
CA ALA A 27 -13.34 -9.09 10.89
C ALA A 27 -12.07 -9.81 11.40
N ARG A 28 -11.36 -10.54 10.51
CA ARG A 28 -10.03 -11.11 10.81
C ARG A 28 -9.02 -10.02 11.09
N LEU A 29 -9.00 -8.97 10.24
CA LEU A 29 -8.07 -7.84 10.39
C LEU A 29 -8.34 -7.04 11.66
N GLU A 30 -9.60 -6.79 12.01
CA GLU A 30 -9.95 -6.09 13.27
C GLU A 30 -9.37 -6.80 14.48
N ARG A 31 -9.46 -8.13 14.55
CA ARG A 31 -8.88 -8.91 15.66
C ARG A 31 -7.36 -8.80 15.71
N ILE A 32 -6.70 -8.98 14.57
CA ILE A 32 -5.24 -8.86 14.47
C ILE A 32 -4.80 -7.46 14.89
N VAL A 33 -5.43 -6.42 14.36
CA VAL A 33 -5.09 -5.03 14.69
C VAL A 33 -5.29 -4.74 16.18
N ALA A 34 -6.36 -5.22 16.79
CA ALA A 34 -6.60 -5.06 18.22
C ALA A 34 -5.46 -5.70 19.06
N GLU A 35 -5.01 -6.91 18.70
CA GLU A 35 -3.88 -7.59 19.34
C GLU A 35 -2.57 -6.82 19.16
N GLN A 36 -2.30 -6.32 17.96
CA GLN A 36 -1.08 -5.56 17.69
C GLN A 36 -1.07 -4.21 18.41
N ARG A 37 -2.20 -3.52 18.48
CA ARG A 37 -2.34 -2.28 19.27
C ARG A 37 -2.16 -2.53 20.77
N ALA A 38 -2.71 -3.62 21.30
CA ALA A 38 -2.50 -4.01 22.68
C ALA A 38 -1.03 -4.28 23.00
N SER A 39 -0.23 -4.68 22.02
CA SER A 39 1.23 -4.83 22.12
C SER A 39 2.01 -3.52 21.90
N GLY A 40 1.32 -2.38 21.75
CA GLY A 40 1.92 -1.06 21.58
C GLY A 40 2.40 -0.73 20.17
N LYS A 41 1.89 -1.44 19.15
CA LYS A 41 2.28 -1.16 17.75
C LYS A 41 1.35 -0.17 17.07
N GLU A 42 1.94 0.68 16.25
CA GLU A 42 1.24 1.54 15.30
C GLU A 42 0.89 0.74 14.04
N ILE A 43 -0.28 0.98 13.50
CA ILE A 43 -0.81 0.27 12.34
C ILE A 43 -0.56 1.08 11.07
N VAL A 44 0.24 0.50 10.18
CA VAL A 44 0.57 1.12 8.88
C VAL A 44 -0.07 0.30 7.77
N VAL A 45 -0.84 0.95 6.90
CA VAL A 45 -1.40 0.33 5.70
C VAL A 45 -0.65 0.85 4.48
N VAL A 46 -0.04 -0.05 3.71
CA VAL A 46 0.63 0.29 2.44
C VAL A 46 -0.31 -0.05 1.29
N VAL A 47 -0.77 0.96 0.58
CA VAL A 47 -1.69 0.84 -0.56
C VAL A 47 -0.90 0.67 -1.85
N GLY A 48 -0.94 -0.53 -2.40
CA GLY A 48 -0.16 -0.96 -3.56
C GLY A 48 1.04 -1.80 -3.14
N VAL A 49 0.95 -3.14 -3.28
CA VAL A 49 2.07 -4.05 -3.04
C VAL A 49 2.73 -4.42 -4.38
N GLY A 50 3.13 -3.37 -5.09
CA GLY A 50 3.92 -3.44 -6.30
C GLY A 50 5.41 -3.62 -6.00
N PHE A 51 6.25 -3.22 -6.97
CA PHE A 51 7.71 -3.29 -6.87
C PHE A 51 8.24 -2.48 -5.67
N VAL A 52 7.81 -1.24 -5.53
CA VAL A 52 8.21 -0.36 -4.43
C VAL A 52 7.43 -0.70 -3.15
N GLY A 53 6.11 -0.74 -3.20
CA GLY A 53 5.28 -0.86 -2.00
C GLY A 53 5.44 -2.17 -1.23
N ALA A 54 5.80 -3.29 -1.88
CA ALA A 54 6.09 -4.52 -1.15
C ALA A 54 7.40 -4.42 -0.33
N VAL A 55 8.43 -3.79 -0.91
CA VAL A 55 9.71 -3.55 -0.25
C VAL A 55 9.53 -2.53 0.88
N MET A 56 8.83 -1.42 0.61
CA MET A 56 8.53 -0.39 1.61
C MET A 56 7.75 -0.97 2.80
N ALA A 57 6.73 -1.80 2.52
CA ALA A 57 5.98 -2.48 3.57
C ALA A 57 6.90 -3.33 4.47
N ALA A 58 7.86 -4.04 3.88
CA ALA A 58 8.81 -4.85 4.63
C ALA A 58 9.82 -3.99 5.42
N VAL A 59 10.34 -2.92 4.83
CA VAL A 59 11.26 -1.97 5.52
C VAL A 59 10.58 -1.33 6.73
N ILE A 60 9.34 -0.88 6.58
CA ILE A 60 8.56 -0.32 7.70
C ILE A 60 8.32 -1.40 8.76
N ALA A 61 7.96 -2.63 8.35
CA ALA A 61 7.68 -3.74 9.26
C ALA A 61 8.92 -4.22 10.04
N ASP A 62 10.12 -4.10 9.46
CA ASP A 62 11.39 -4.43 10.11
C ASP A 62 11.94 -3.28 10.96
N SER A 63 11.37 -2.09 10.84
CA SER A 63 11.83 -0.92 11.58
C SER A 63 11.70 -1.11 13.08
N ARG A 64 12.68 -0.54 13.81
CA ARG A 64 12.73 -0.62 15.27
C ARG A 64 12.72 0.75 15.91
N ASP A 65 12.03 0.86 17.01
CA ASP A 65 12.10 2.04 17.85
C ASP A 65 13.53 2.24 18.37
N LYS A 66 14.09 3.44 18.15
CA LYS A 66 15.49 3.74 18.49
C LYS A 66 15.82 3.64 19.97
N LYS A 67 14.83 3.83 20.85
CA LYS A 67 15.03 3.83 22.30
C LYS A 67 14.92 2.44 22.90
N THR A 68 13.97 1.66 22.38
CA THR A 68 13.64 0.33 22.94
C THR A 68 14.24 -0.82 22.14
N GLY A 69 14.67 -0.60 20.91
CA GLY A 69 15.14 -1.62 19.98
C GLY A 69 14.04 -2.59 19.50
N LYS A 70 12.78 -2.37 19.88
CA LYS A 70 11.65 -3.24 19.54
C LYS A 70 10.97 -2.80 18.24
N HIS A 71 10.39 -3.77 17.53
CA HIS A 71 9.50 -3.47 16.41
C HIS A 71 8.20 -2.84 16.93
N ASN A 72 7.94 -1.60 16.57
CA ASN A 72 6.80 -0.81 17.04
C ASN A 72 5.77 -0.51 15.92
N LYS A 73 5.92 -1.15 14.76
CA LYS A 73 4.99 -1.05 13.65
C LYS A 73 4.40 -2.43 13.33
N PHE A 74 3.13 -2.43 12.91
CA PHE A 74 2.50 -3.58 12.26
C PHE A 74 1.99 -3.11 10.91
N VAL A 75 2.44 -3.76 9.85
CA VAL A 75 2.21 -3.31 8.47
C VAL A 75 1.23 -4.24 7.77
N ILE A 76 0.28 -3.67 7.08
CA ILE A 76 -0.69 -4.38 6.27
C ILE A 76 -0.58 -3.88 4.83
N GLY A 77 -0.02 -4.70 3.94
CA GLY A 77 0.01 -4.41 2.52
C GLY A 77 -1.37 -4.62 1.91
N MET A 78 -1.97 -3.59 1.34
CA MET A 78 -3.26 -3.68 0.69
C MET A 78 -3.13 -3.62 -0.83
N GLN A 79 -3.64 -4.64 -1.50
CA GLN A 79 -3.70 -4.71 -2.96
C GLN A 79 -5.12 -4.98 -3.40
N ARG A 80 -5.68 -4.09 -4.22
CA ARG A 80 -6.99 -4.32 -4.83
C ARG A 80 -6.96 -5.59 -5.69
N PRO A 81 -7.90 -6.54 -5.48
CA PRO A 81 -7.91 -7.79 -6.21
C PRO A 81 -8.23 -7.56 -7.69
N SER A 82 -7.41 -8.16 -8.53
CA SER A 82 -7.64 -8.24 -9.97
C SER A 82 -7.00 -9.52 -10.51
N PRO A 83 -7.39 -10.00 -11.70
CA PRO A 83 -6.72 -11.14 -12.33
C PRO A 83 -5.21 -10.95 -12.50
N ARG A 84 -4.73 -9.70 -12.57
CA ARG A 84 -3.31 -9.37 -12.77
C ARG A 84 -2.51 -9.28 -11.48
N SER A 85 -3.14 -9.07 -10.32
CA SER A 85 -2.41 -8.65 -9.12
C SER A 85 -2.78 -9.39 -7.83
N PHE A 86 -3.90 -10.11 -7.79
CA PHE A 86 -4.35 -10.76 -6.55
C PHE A 86 -3.35 -11.80 -6.04
N TRP A 87 -2.66 -12.52 -6.93
CA TRP A 87 -1.64 -13.49 -6.58
C TRP A 87 -0.54 -12.96 -5.65
N LYS A 88 -0.31 -11.64 -5.65
CA LYS A 88 0.69 -10.98 -4.79
C LYS A 88 0.36 -11.12 -3.31
N ILE A 89 -0.92 -11.09 -2.96
CA ILE A 89 -1.37 -11.15 -1.56
C ILE A 89 -1.04 -12.50 -0.91
N PRO A 90 -1.47 -13.65 -1.46
CA PRO A 90 -1.13 -14.93 -0.87
C PRO A 90 0.38 -15.22 -0.90
N LEU A 91 1.13 -14.77 -1.89
CA LEU A 91 2.59 -14.92 -1.87
C LEU A 91 3.21 -14.11 -0.72
N LEU A 92 2.84 -12.84 -0.57
CA LEU A 92 3.35 -12.01 0.51
C LEU A 92 3.00 -12.61 1.89
N ASN A 93 1.78 -13.12 2.07
CA ASN A 93 1.37 -13.79 3.30
C ASN A 93 2.13 -15.10 3.60
N ARG A 94 2.76 -15.71 2.58
CA ARG A 94 3.69 -16.85 2.74
C ARG A 94 5.11 -16.39 3.04
N GLY A 95 5.39 -15.08 3.06
CA GLY A 95 6.72 -14.50 3.19
C GLY A 95 7.57 -14.72 1.95
N LEU A 96 6.94 -14.67 0.78
CA LEU A 96 7.57 -14.71 -0.54
C LEU A 96 7.41 -13.33 -1.19
N SER A 97 8.48 -12.85 -1.81
CA SER A 97 8.41 -11.58 -2.53
C SER A 97 7.47 -11.67 -3.74
N PRO A 98 6.52 -10.74 -3.89
CA PRO A 98 5.66 -10.68 -5.06
C PRO A 98 6.35 -9.97 -6.24
N VAL A 99 7.63 -9.65 -6.10
CA VAL A 99 8.43 -8.97 -7.12
C VAL A 99 9.78 -9.65 -7.25
N LYS A 100 10.31 -9.70 -8.48
CA LYS A 100 11.68 -10.15 -8.71
C LYS A 100 12.61 -8.96 -8.53
N ALA A 101 13.23 -8.88 -7.36
CA ALA A 101 14.29 -7.93 -7.09
C ALA A 101 15.63 -8.57 -7.48
N GLU A 102 16.57 -7.76 -7.99
CA GLU A 102 17.96 -8.22 -8.19
C GLU A 102 18.69 -8.34 -6.86
N ASP A 103 18.23 -7.62 -5.84
CA ASP A 103 18.77 -7.66 -4.50
C ASP A 103 18.15 -8.82 -3.70
N PRO A 104 18.96 -9.83 -3.31
CA PRO A 104 18.46 -10.96 -2.51
C PRO A 104 18.00 -10.57 -1.11
N GLU A 105 18.44 -9.44 -0.57
CA GLU A 105 18.02 -8.95 0.75
C GLU A 105 16.51 -8.66 0.80
N VAL A 106 15.89 -8.36 -0.34
CA VAL A 106 14.43 -8.11 -0.41
C VAL A 106 13.64 -9.37 -0.03
N ASP A 107 14.02 -10.53 -0.56
CA ASP A 107 13.35 -11.80 -0.25
C ASP A 107 13.55 -12.18 1.21
N GLU A 108 14.77 -12.01 1.74
CA GLU A 108 15.09 -12.27 3.14
C GLU A 108 14.34 -11.35 4.08
N LEU A 109 14.25 -10.06 3.76
CA LEU A 109 13.54 -9.05 4.55
C LEU A 109 12.04 -9.38 4.64
N ILE A 110 11.40 -9.65 3.50
CA ILE A 110 9.98 -10.02 3.47
C ILE A 110 9.75 -11.32 4.24
N GLY A 111 10.59 -12.34 4.00
CA GLY A 111 10.53 -13.62 4.70
C GLY A 111 10.61 -13.46 6.22
N ARG A 112 11.56 -12.66 6.70
CA ARG A 112 11.76 -12.36 8.12
C ARG A 112 10.55 -11.63 8.73
N CYS A 113 10.06 -10.57 8.07
CA CYS A 113 8.93 -9.79 8.59
C CYS A 113 7.63 -10.60 8.69
N VAL A 114 7.40 -11.52 7.77
CA VAL A 114 6.18 -12.35 7.77
C VAL A 114 6.30 -13.56 8.69
N LYS A 115 7.41 -14.31 8.62
CA LYS A 115 7.53 -15.62 9.28
C LYS A 115 8.10 -15.54 10.69
N GLU A 116 9.11 -14.69 10.91
CA GLU A 116 9.85 -14.62 12.17
C GLU A 116 9.31 -13.52 13.09
N VAL A 117 9.37 -12.26 12.63
CA VAL A 117 8.97 -11.10 13.44
C VAL A 117 7.45 -10.95 13.49
N LYS A 118 6.75 -11.40 12.45
CA LYS A 118 5.28 -11.36 12.33
C LYS A 118 4.70 -9.93 12.42
N THR A 119 5.37 -9.01 11.74
CA THR A 119 5.02 -7.59 11.65
C THR A 119 4.43 -7.20 10.30
N LEU A 120 4.36 -8.12 9.35
CA LEU A 120 3.85 -7.88 8.00
C LEU A 120 2.82 -8.93 7.60
N ILE A 121 1.68 -8.45 7.10
CA ILE A 121 0.66 -9.26 6.40
C ILE A 121 0.16 -8.51 5.17
N ALA A 122 -0.59 -9.19 4.31
CA ALA A 122 -1.25 -8.57 3.17
C ALA A 122 -2.75 -8.89 3.13
N THR A 123 -3.53 -7.97 2.54
CA THR A 123 -4.97 -8.10 2.39
C THR A 123 -5.46 -7.53 1.06
N TYR A 124 -6.67 -7.91 0.69
CA TYR A 124 -7.37 -7.43 -0.50
C TYR A 124 -8.50 -6.44 -0.17
N THR A 125 -8.89 -6.32 1.10
CA THR A 125 -10.00 -5.43 1.46
C THR A 125 -9.52 -4.01 1.73
N PRO A 126 -10.09 -3.00 1.02
CA PRO A 126 -9.77 -1.60 1.28
C PRO A 126 -10.27 -1.12 2.66
N GLU A 127 -11.20 -1.84 3.28
CA GLU A 127 -11.74 -1.50 4.60
C GLU A 127 -10.69 -1.51 5.71
N VAL A 128 -9.54 -2.18 5.48
CA VAL A 128 -8.39 -2.13 6.39
C VAL A 128 -7.93 -0.70 6.69
N MET A 129 -8.16 0.26 5.79
CA MET A 129 -7.81 1.66 5.99
C MET A 129 -8.58 2.32 7.14
N LYS A 130 -9.74 1.77 7.53
CA LYS A 130 -10.48 2.21 8.73
C LYS A 130 -9.70 1.97 10.02
N LEU A 131 -8.72 1.07 9.98
CA LEU A 131 -7.91 0.64 11.12
C LEU A 131 -6.52 1.29 11.13
N ALA A 132 -6.18 2.11 10.14
CA ALA A 132 -4.84 2.65 9.96
C ALA A 132 -4.57 3.87 10.86
N ASP A 133 -3.35 3.94 11.40
CA ASP A 133 -2.77 5.15 11.97
C ASP A 133 -1.99 5.93 10.90
N VAL A 134 -1.40 5.19 9.94
CA VAL A 134 -0.71 5.75 8.77
C VAL A 134 -1.11 4.96 7.53
N VAL A 135 -1.39 5.66 6.44
CA VAL A 135 -1.57 5.08 5.10
C VAL A 135 -0.45 5.56 4.20
N VAL A 136 0.36 4.64 3.71
CA VAL A 136 1.39 4.90 2.69
C VAL A 136 0.79 4.57 1.33
N VAL A 137 0.90 5.50 0.40
CA VAL A 137 0.30 5.38 -0.93
C VAL A 137 1.39 5.17 -1.97
N ASP A 138 1.42 3.95 -2.49
CA ASP A 138 2.35 3.52 -3.53
C ASP A 138 1.57 2.94 -4.72
N VAL A 139 0.80 3.80 -5.37
CA VAL A 139 0.04 3.47 -6.57
C VAL A 139 0.74 4.00 -7.80
N GLN A 140 0.71 3.23 -8.87
CA GLN A 140 1.34 3.62 -10.12
C GLN A 140 0.74 4.92 -10.66
N CYS A 141 1.63 5.85 -11.02
CA CYS A 141 1.30 7.10 -11.69
C CYS A 141 2.16 7.19 -12.95
N ASP A 142 1.53 6.95 -14.10
CA ASP A 142 2.23 6.92 -15.39
C ASP A 142 2.28 8.31 -16.05
N TYR A 143 3.25 8.47 -16.92
CA TYR A 143 3.37 9.65 -17.76
C TYR A 143 3.03 9.30 -19.20
N LEU A 144 1.92 9.85 -19.68
CA LEU A 144 1.44 9.65 -21.05
C LEU A 144 2.19 10.61 -21.98
N LYS A 145 3.01 10.07 -22.87
CA LYS A 145 3.67 10.81 -23.93
C LYS A 145 2.82 10.79 -25.20
N GLU A 146 2.44 11.96 -25.69
CA GLU A 146 1.73 12.10 -26.96
C GLU A 146 2.68 12.10 -28.15
N ASP A 147 3.93 12.52 -27.95
CA ASP A 147 4.95 12.62 -29.00
C ASP A 147 6.32 12.17 -28.43
N LEU A 148 6.83 11.06 -28.97
CA LEU A 148 8.16 10.53 -28.61
C LEU A 148 9.25 11.47 -29.12
N GLY A 149 9.97 12.09 -28.20
CA GLY A 149 11.06 13.02 -28.49
C GLY A 149 10.73 14.48 -28.18
N ASN A 150 9.48 14.83 -27.94
CA ASN A 150 9.11 16.15 -27.45
C ASN A 150 8.95 16.14 -25.92
N LEU A 151 9.92 16.71 -25.23
CA LEU A 151 9.93 16.76 -23.75
C LEU A 151 8.85 17.68 -23.16
N ARG A 152 8.18 18.50 -24.00
CA ARG A 152 7.18 19.48 -23.56
C ARG A 152 5.75 18.99 -23.73
N THR A 153 5.54 17.87 -24.39
CA THR A 153 4.22 17.26 -24.58
C THR A 153 4.12 15.99 -23.76
N GLY A 154 3.16 15.94 -22.87
CA GLY A 154 2.87 14.78 -22.06
C GLY A 154 2.03 15.17 -20.85
N LYS A 155 1.29 14.21 -20.35
CA LYS A 155 0.40 14.37 -19.19
C LYS A 155 0.65 13.25 -18.19
N ALA A 156 0.64 13.56 -16.92
CA ALA A 156 0.60 12.53 -15.88
C ALA A 156 -0.80 11.87 -15.89
N ASP A 157 -0.83 10.54 -15.88
CA ASP A 157 -2.08 9.80 -15.65
C ASP A 157 -2.32 9.72 -14.15
N MET A 158 -3.18 10.60 -13.67
CA MET A 158 -3.50 10.73 -12.24
C MET A 158 -4.67 9.84 -11.81
N ALA A 159 -5.34 9.13 -12.73
CA ALA A 159 -6.60 8.44 -12.46
C ALA A 159 -6.49 7.40 -11.33
N ALA A 160 -5.38 6.67 -11.26
CA ALA A 160 -5.16 5.69 -10.20
C ALA A 160 -4.97 6.36 -8.83
N LEU A 161 -4.22 7.47 -8.79
CA LEU A 161 -4.00 8.24 -7.56
C LEU A 161 -5.31 8.89 -7.09
N GLU A 162 -6.03 9.59 -7.96
CA GLU A 162 -7.30 10.24 -7.64
C GLU A 162 -8.32 9.26 -7.07
N LYS A 163 -8.45 8.10 -7.71
CA LYS A 163 -9.33 7.03 -7.23
C LYS A 163 -8.89 6.50 -5.87
N SER A 164 -7.59 6.32 -5.66
CA SER A 164 -7.06 5.86 -4.37
C SER A 164 -7.28 6.89 -3.28
N MET A 165 -7.04 8.19 -3.56
CA MET A 165 -7.31 9.27 -2.61
C MET A 165 -8.79 9.34 -2.23
N GLY A 166 -9.72 9.16 -3.18
CA GLY A 166 -11.15 9.07 -2.89
C GLY A 166 -11.46 7.93 -1.91
N THR A 167 -11.01 6.72 -2.24
CA THR A 167 -11.23 5.54 -1.38
C THR A 167 -10.60 5.70 0.02
N ILE A 168 -9.39 6.26 0.09
CA ILE A 168 -8.71 6.55 1.37
C ILE A 168 -9.55 7.54 2.18
N GLY A 169 -9.93 8.67 1.58
CA GLY A 169 -10.72 9.70 2.26
C GLY A 169 -12.09 9.23 2.76
N GLU A 170 -12.71 8.28 2.07
CA GLU A 170 -13.95 7.63 2.50
C GLU A 170 -13.79 6.77 3.77
N MET A 171 -12.57 6.29 4.07
CA MET A 171 -12.38 5.21 5.05
C MET A 171 -11.52 5.59 6.26
N ILE A 172 -10.47 6.38 6.09
CA ILE A 172 -9.48 6.62 7.15
C ILE A 172 -10.05 7.35 8.37
N PRO A 173 -9.52 7.09 9.57
CA PRO A 173 -9.78 7.93 10.74
C PRO A 173 -9.30 9.37 10.55
N PRO A 174 -9.91 10.37 11.22
CA PRO A 174 -9.53 11.78 11.07
C PRO A 174 -8.07 12.11 11.43
N ASN A 175 -7.48 11.33 12.32
CA ASN A 175 -6.10 11.46 12.79
C ASN A 175 -5.10 10.56 12.04
N CYS A 176 -5.53 9.87 11.00
CA CYS A 176 -4.66 9.04 10.17
C CYS A 176 -3.79 9.92 9.27
N LEU A 177 -2.48 9.67 9.26
CA LEU A 177 -1.56 10.32 8.33
C LEU A 177 -1.60 9.61 6.98
N VAL A 178 -1.81 10.35 5.91
CA VAL A 178 -1.64 9.87 4.53
C VAL A 178 -0.28 10.32 4.01
N LEU A 179 0.57 9.38 3.66
CA LEU A 179 1.88 9.62 3.08
C LEU A 179 1.89 9.18 1.62
N ILE A 180 1.96 10.10 0.69
CA ILE A 180 2.13 9.79 -0.73
C ILE A 180 3.61 9.52 -0.98
N GLU A 181 3.92 8.30 -1.39
CA GLU A 181 5.27 7.88 -1.73
C GLU A 181 5.49 7.80 -3.25
N THR A 182 4.43 7.56 -3.99
CA THR A 182 4.46 7.57 -5.46
C THR A 182 5.12 8.85 -5.99
N THR A 183 6.06 8.69 -6.93
CA THR A 183 6.63 9.82 -7.66
C THR A 183 5.57 10.50 -8.51
N VAL A 184 5.24 11.73 -8.18
CA VAL A 184 4.21 12.54 -8.85
C VAL A 184 4.75 13.90 -9.25
N ALA A 185 4.06 14.57 -10.17
CA ALA A 185 4.41 15.92 -10.59
C ALA A 185 4.34 16.92 -9.41
N PRO A 186 5.19 17.98 -9.39
CA PRO A 186 5.12 19.03 -8.39
C PRO A 186 3.70 19.61 -8.27
N GLY A 187 3.25 19.81 -7.04
CA GLY A 187 1.91 20.34 -6.75
C GLY A 187 0.80 19.27 -6.69
N THR A 188 1.03 18.04 -7.10
CA THR A 188 0.00 16.98 -7.08
C THR A 188 -0.56 16.75 -5.68
N THR A 189 0.29 16.75 -4.67
CA THR A 189 -0.14 16.55 -3.26
C THR A 189 -1.09 17.65 -2.82
N GLU A 190 -0.78 18.90 -3.12
CA GLU A 190 -1.55 20.08 -2.71
C GLU A 190 -2.81 20.29 -3.55
N TYR A 191 -2.70 20.16 -4.88
CA TYR A 191 -3.77 20.54 -5.80
C TYR A 191 -4.65 19.39 -6.28
N VAL A 192 -4.24 18.14 -6.06
CA VAL A 192 -5.02 16.95 -6.43
C VAL A 192 -5.39 16.13 -5.21
N ALA A 193 -4.42 15.63 -4.46
CA ALA A 193 -4.67 14.70 -3.35
C ALA A 193 -5.41 15.36 -2.18
N TYR A 194 -4.94 16.52 -1.72
CA TYR A 194 -5.53 17.24 -0.58
C TYR A 194 -7.00 17.61 -0.82
N PRO A 195 -7.41 18.23 -1.94
CA PRO A 195 -8.82 18.56 -2.19
C PRO A 195 -9.73 17.34 -2.21
N ILE A 196 -9.24 16.20 -2.72
CA ILE A 196 -10.01 14.96 -2.74
C ILE A 196 -10.23 14.47 -1.30
N LEU A 197 -9.18 14.34 -0.50
CA LEU A 197 -9.30 13.92 0.90
C LEU A 197 -10.20 14.86 1.70
N LYS A 198 -10.03 16.17 1.54
CA LYS A 198 -10.84 17.18 2.24
C LYS A 198 -12.32 17.04 1.87
N ARG A 199 -12.64 16.86 0.60
CA ARG A 199 -14.01 16.64 0.13
C ARG A 199 -14.63 15.38 0.75
N GLU A 200 -13.90 14.28 0.80
CA GLU A 200 -14.42 13.04 1.40
C GLU A 200 -14.60 13.17 2.92
N PHE A 201 -13.70 13.89 3.61
CA PHE A 201 -13.88 14.23 5.03
C PHE A 201 -15.14 15.06 5.25
N GLN A 202 -15.37 16.08 4.42
CA GLN A 202 -16.58 16.91 4.51
C GLN A 202 -17.86 16.09 4.30
N LYS A 203 -17.90 15.17 3.34
CA LYS A 203 -19.04 14.26 3.12
C LYS A 203 -19.35 13.41 4.35
N ARG A 204 -18.33 13.07 5.14
CA ARG A 204 -18.43 12.30 6.38
C ARG A 204 -18.70 13.17 7.62
N GLY A 205 -18.84 14.49 7.46
CA GLY A 205 -19.03 15.43 8.58
C GLY A 205 -17.77 15.70 9.41
N ILE A 206 -16.58 15.34 8.88
CA ILE A 206 -15.29 15.58 9.55
C ILE A 206 -14.83 17.01 9.23
N SER A 207 -14.70 17.85 10.25
CA SER A 207 -14.31 19.26 10.12
C SER A 207 -12.80 19.49 10.09
N SER A 208 -12.01 18.57 10.64
CA SER A 208 -10.55 18.67 10.62
C SER A 208 -9.99 18.59 9.22
N ASP A 209 -8.78 19.13 9.04
CA ASP A 209 -8.02 18.91 7.83
C ASP A 209 -7.40 17.53 7.81
N PRO A 210 -7.30 16.86 6.64
CA PRO A 210 -6.58 15.62 6.53
C PRO A 210 -5.08 15.83 6.77
N LEU A 211 -4.46 14.93 7.50
CA LEU A 211 -3.01 14.88 7.66
C LEU A 211 -2.42 14.27 6.40
N LEU A 212 -1.69 15.05 5.63
CA LEU A 212 -1.14 14.66 4.35
C LEU A 212 0.32 15.08 4.23
N ALA A 213 1.16 14.16 3.78
CA ALA A 213 2.56 14.41 3.49
C ALA A 213 2.97 13.74 2.17
N HIS A 214 4.10 14.15 1.63
CA HIS A 214 4.71 13.54 0.46
C HIS A 214 6.17 13.21 0.75
N SER A 215 6.55 11.98 0.46
CA SER A 215 7.93 11.50 0.48
C SER A 215 8.18 10.80 -0.85
N PHE A 216 8.81 11.50 -1.78
CA PHE A 216 9.05 10.95 -3.10
C PHE A 216 9.98 9.73 -3.05
N GLU A 217 9.63 8.72 -3.78
CA GLU A 217 10.38 7.49 -3.96
C GLU A 217 11.45 7.68 -5.06
N ARG A 218 12.68 7.19 -4.82
CA ARG A 218 13.83 7.28 -5.72
C ARG A 218 14.52 5.93 -5.98
N VAL A 219 13.87 4.84 -5.57
CA VAL A 219 14.41 3.50 -5.79
C VAL A 219 14.32 3.16 -7.27
N MET A 220 15.47 2.88 -7.85
CA MET A 220 15.54 2.29 -9.17
C MET A 220 15.80 0.78 -9.03
N PRO A 221 15.06 -0.08 -9.75
CA PRO A 221 15.31 -1.50 -9.70
C PRO A 221 16.72 -1.84 -10.21
N GLY A 222 17.51 -2.53 -9.39
CA GLY A 222 18.82 -3.04 -9.77
C GLY A 222 19.93 -2.74 -8.77
N ARG A 223 20.92 -3.63 -8.69
CA ARG A 223 22.07 -3.51 -7.78
C ARG A 223 22.93 -2.25 -7.95
N GLN A 224 22.84 -1.59 -9.08
CA GLN A 224 23.66 -0.42 -9.37
C GLN A 224 23.15 0.88 -8.70
N TYR A 225 21.99 0.85 -8.04
CA TYR A 225 21.31 2.03 -7.51
C TYR A 225 20.90 1.89 -6.04
N VAL A 226 21.37 0.83 -5.38
CA VAL A 226 21.18 0.61 -3.94
C VAL A 226 22.45 0.95 -3.18
#